data_8f381a84d093bff9a74618cc42fdd5e4
#
_entry.id   8f381a84d093bff9a74618cc42fdd5e4
#
_cell.length_a   1.000
_cell.length_b   1.000
_cell.length_c   1.000
_cell.angle_alpha   90.00
_cell.angle_beta   90.00
_cell.angle_gamma   90.00
#
_symmetry.space_group_name_H-M   'P 1'
#
loop_
_entity.id
_entity.type
_entity.pdbx_description
1 polymer ?
#
loop_
_entity_poly.entity_id
_entity_poly.type
_entity_poly.pdbx_seq_one_letter_code
_entity_poly.pdbx_strand_id
1 'polypeptide(L)'
;MVYCSGLRELDAVLGNDEKFIRNICEAAKEMHPNFIALVGSPVPMVIGTDLAGMAAWIEDETGIPAFGFSTTGLGLYPSGAFLAGKTMLKHAMKTEKRQAEKAGMNILGDLPLDFAGTDFMERFRIQVQELGIQIRASLFDRADMSQIDQIFSARWNTAVSYSGALLGAWLCRTQNM
;
A
#
# COMPACT_ATOMS: atom_id res chain seq x y z
N MET A 1 -6.50 5.84 10.69
CA MET A 1 -7.22 7.14 10.77
C MET A 1 -7.01 7.89 9.46
N VAL A 2 -7.98 8.70 9.02
CA VAL A 2 -7.89 9.47 7.77
C VAL A 2 -7.96 10.96 8.12
N TYR A 3 -7.01 11.74 7.57
CA TYR A 3 -6.99 13.20 7.66
C TYR A 3 -7.25 13.81 6.29
N CYS A 4 -8.04 14.88 6.26
CA CYS A 4 -8.21 15.68 5.07
C CYS A 4 -7.38 16.96 5.22
N SER A 5 -6.55 17.29 4.24
CA SER A 5 -5.69 18.49 4.28
C SER A 5 -6.47 19.80 4.36
N GLY A 6 -7.73 19.78 3.93
CA GLY A 6 -8.57 21.00 3.89
C GLY A 6 -7.96 22.11 3.03
N LEU A 7 -7.25 21.74 1.94
CA LEU A 7 -6.66 22.69 0.99
C LEU A 7 -7.72 23.72 0.54
N ARG A 8 -7.44 24.99 0.83
CA ARG A 8 -8.27 26.13 0.38
C ARG A 8 -7.67 26.70 -0.90
N GLU A 9 -8.44 27.50 -1.61
CA GLU A 9 -8.00 28.14 -2.87
C GLU A 9 -6.68 28.90 -2.73
N LEU A 10 -6.47 29.59 -1.62
CA LEU A 10 -5.23 30.30 -1.32
C LEU A 10 -4.03 29.38 -1.08
N ASP A 11 -4.23 28.24 -0.43
CA ASP A 11 -3.17 27.24 -0.20
C ASP A 11 -2.76 26.60 -1.53
N ALA A 12 -3.71 26.42 -2.46
CA ALA A 12 -3.45 25.90 -3.79
C ALA A 12 -2.62 26.86 -4.66
N VAL A 13 -2.78 28.19 -4.46
CA VAL A 13 -2.07 29.22 -5.23
C VAL A 13 -0.70 29.54 -4.62
N LEU A 14 -0.57 29.51 -3.31
CA LEU A 14 0.63 29.94 -2.57
C LEU A 14 1.62 28.79 -2.28
N GLY A 15 1.21 27.53 -2.47
CA GLY A 15 2.04 26.37 -2.16
C GLY A 15 2.34 26.26 -0.66
N ASN A 16 1.42 25.73 0.13
CA ASN A 16 1.59 25.65 1.60
C ASN A 16 2.04 24.23 2.04
N ASP A 17 2.94 23.63 1.27
CA ASP A 17 3.41 22.26 1.46
C ASP A 17 4.09 22.08 2.84
N GLU A 18 4.88 23.06 3.27
CA GLU A 18 5.56 23.03 4.58
C GLU A 18 4.59 22.96 5.75
N LYS A 19 3.50 23.72 5.71
CA LYS A 19 2.48 23.69 6.76
C LYS A 19 1.77 22.34 6.80
N PHE A 20 1.48 21.78 5.61
CA PHE A 20 0.86 20.46 5.51
C PHE A 20 1.76 19.37 6.09
N ILE A 21 3.05 19.36 5.70
CA ILE A 21 4.05 18.43 6.22
C ILE A 21 4.16 18.55 7.73
N ARG A 22 4.27 19.78 8.27
CA ARG A 22 4.35 20.02 9.72
C ARG A 22 3.15 19.45 10.47
N ASN A 23 1.94 19.70 9.98
CA ASN A 23 0.72 19.18 10.60
C ASN A 23 0.70 17.64 10.64
N ILE A 24 1.19 16.98 9.58
CA ILE A 24 1.29 15.53 9.54
C ILE A 24 2.33 15.03 10.53
N CYS A 25 3.51 15.66 10.59
CA CYS A 25 4.55 15.30 11.54
C CYS A 25 4.09 15.46 13.00
N GLU A 26 3.33 16.52 13.32
CA GLU A 26 2.73 16.71 14.64
C GLU A 26 1.70 15.61 14.96
N ALA A 27 0.79 15.31 14.02
CA ALA A 27 -0.17 14.23 14.18
C ALA A 27 0.51 12.86 14.33
N ALA A 28 1.59 12.62 13.60
CA ALA A 28 2.35 11.38 13.69
C ALA A 28 2.98 11.17 15.07
N LYS A 29 3.44 12.24 15.74
CA LYS A 29 3.98 12.18 17.10
C LYS A 29 2.94 11.77 18.14
N GLU A 30 1.68 12.15 17.93
CA GLU A 30 0.59 11.79 18.85
C GLU A 30 0.06 10.38 18.59
N MET A 31 0.02 9.97 17.31
CA MET A 31 -0.68 8.75 16.89
C MET A 31 0.22 7.53 16.77
N HIS A 32 1.52 7.72 16.63
CA HIS A 32 2.51 6.64 16.42
C HIS A 32 2.07 5.64 15.32
N PRO A 33 1.76 6.08 14.09
CA PRO A 33 1.31 5.19 13.03
C PRO A 33 2.46 4.30 12.53
N ASN A 34 2.13 3.11 12.04
CA ASN A 34 3.12 2.20 11.44
C ASN A 34 3.59 2.68 10.07
N PHE A 35 2.77 3.47 9.38
CA PHE A 35 3.12 4.15 8.12
C PHE A 35 2.20 5.35 7.87
N ILE A 36 2.61 6.22 6.96
CA ILE A 36 1.85 7.40 6.53
C ILE A 36 1.61 7.31 5.01
N ALA A 37 0.38 7.54 4.57
CA ALA A 37 0.03 7.56 3.16
C ALA A 37 -0.56 8.91 2.75
N LEU A 38 0.08 9.60 1.82
CA LEU A 38 -0.43 10.80 1.18
C LEU A 38 -1.15 10.42 -0.10
N VAL A 39 -2.45 10.67 -0.16
CA VAL A 39 -3.28 10.28 -1.30
C VAL A 39 -3.74 11.55 -2.03
N GLY A 40 -3.37 11.66 -3.30
CA GLY A 40 -3.77 12.77 -4.15
C GLY A 40 -5.26 12.74 -4.51
N SER A 41 -5.81 13.92 -4.71
CA SER A 41 -7.14 14.16 -5.28
C SER A 41 -7.00 15.05 -6.53
N PRO A 42 -8.06 15.33 -7.29
CA PRO A 42 -7.94 16.10 -8.53
C PRO A 42 -7.24 17.45 -8.36
N VAL A 43 -7.55 18.20 -7.30
CA VAL A 43 -7.01 19.57 -7.11
C VAL A 43 -5.49 19.56 -6.90
N PRO A 44 -4.91 18.82 -5.94
CA PRO A 44 -3.46 18.72 -5.78
C PRO A 44 -2.73 18.31 -7.07
N MET A 45 -3.33 17.43 -7.86
CA MET A 45 -2.71 16.95 -9.10
C MET A 45 -2.72 18.00 -10.20
N VAL A 46 -3.76 18.82 -10.30
CA VAL A 46 -3.82 19.92 -11.28
C VAL A 46 -2.80 21.01 -10.97
N ILE A 47 -2.56 21.30 -9.70
CA ILE A 47 -1.57 22.30 -9.27
C ILE A 47 -0.13 21.76 -9.20
N GLY A 48 0.07 20.47 -9.51
CA GLY A 48 1.39 19.86 -9.57
C GLY A 48 2.02 19.55 -8.22
N THR A 49 1.22 19.27 -7.18
CA THR A 49 1.73 18.89 -5.85
C THR A 49 2.61 17.64 -5.92
N ASP A 50 3.84 17.73 -5.43
CA ASP A 50 4.77 16.59 -5.34
C ASP A 50 4.54 15.78 -4.06
N LEU A 51 3.53 14.91 -4.08
CA LEU A 51 3.22 14.03 -2.94
C LEU A 51 4.35 13.04 -2.63
N ALA A 52 5.17 12.67 -3.60
CA ALA A 52 6.28 11.76 -3.37
C ALA A 52 7.43 12.47 -2.63
N GLY A 53 7.77 13.69 -3.02
CA GLY A 53 8.74 14.52 -2.31
C GLY A 53 8.28 14.87 -0.89
N MET A 54 7.01 15.21 -0.72
CA MET A 54 6.43 15.47 0.61
C MET A 54 6.48 14.23 1.51
N ALA A 55 6.17 13.05 0.97
CA ALA A 55 6.27 11.79 1.72
C ALA A 55 7.72 11.50 2.15
N ALA A 56 8.69 11.71 1.26
CA ALA A 56 10.10 11.54 1.60
C ALA A 56 10.54 12.48 2.73
N TRP A 57 10.09 13.73 2.71
CA TRP A 57 10.36 14.68 3.79
C TRP A 57 9.74 14.23 5.13
N ILE A 58 8.47 13.81 5.12
CA ILE A 58 7.79 13.30 6.32
C ILE A 58 8.51 12.06 6.87
N GLU A 59 8.96 11.15 6.01
CA GLU A 59 9.73 9.97 6.43
C GLU A 59 11.05 10.36 7.08
N ASP A 60 11.77 11.34 6.53
CA ASP A 60 13.03 11.84 7.09
C ASP A 60 12.83 12.49 8.48
N GLU A 61 11.79 13.32 8.63
CA GLU A 61 11.48 14.01 9.87
C GLU A 61 10.93 13.11 10.99
N THR A 62 10.17 12.07 10.62
CA THR A 62 9.46 11.23 11.61
C THR A 62 10.10 9.87 11.84
N GLY A 63 10.92 9.39 10.90
CA GLY A 63 11.41 8.01 10.87
C GLY A 63 10.32 6.98 10.57
N ILE A 64 9.11 7.41 10.22
CA ILE A 64 7.97 6.54 9.91
C ILE A 64 7.87 6.39 8.40
N PRO A 65 7.79 5.15 7.85
CA PRO A 65 7.62 4.93 6.42
C PRO A 65 6.48 5.76 5.85
N ALA A 66 6.76 6.59 4.84
CA ALA A 66 5.76 7.45 4.23
C ALA A 66 5.68 7.25 2.71
N PHE A 67 4.47 7.23 2.19
CA PHE A 67 4.18 6.95 0.79
C PHE A 67 3.35 8.05 0.16
N GLY A 68 3.80 8.57 -0.98
CA GLY A 68 3.07 9.54 -1.80
C GLY A 68 2.40 8.88 -3.00
N PHE A 69 1.09 9.02 -3.13
CA PHE A 69 0.29 8.47 -4.22
C PHE A 69 -0.30 9.60 -5.06
N SER A 70 0.27 9.84 -6.23
CA SER A 70 -0.20 10.84 -7.20
C SER A 70 -1.46 10.35 -7.92
N THR A 71 -2.53 10.11 -7.15
CA THR A 71 -3.83 9.70 -7.67
C THR A 71 -4.70 10.91 -7.96
N THR A 72 -5.50 10.83 -9.02
CA THR A 72 -6.39 11.94 -9.44
C THR A 72 -7.84 11.76 -8.97
N GLY A 73 -8.20 10.57 -8.50
CA GLY A 73 -9.58 10.19 -8.23
C GLY A 73 -10.44 9.97 -9.49
N LEU A 74 -9.87 10.14 -10.69
CA LEU A 74 -10.57 9.97 -11.97
C LEU A 74 -10.34 8.59 -12.60
N GLY A 75 -9.39 7.82 -12.09
CA GLY A 75 -9.07 6.48 -12.55
C GLY A 75 -9.94 5.40 -11.90
N LEU A 76 -9.78 4.17 -12.39
CA LEU A 76 -10.43 3.01 -11.78
C LEU A 76 -9.69 2.60 -10.49
N TYR A 77 -10.45 2.24 -9.45
CA TYR A 77 -9.87 1.85 -8.16
C TYR A 77 -8.84 0.69 -8.23
N PRO A 78 -8.95 -0.31 -9.14
CA PRO A 78 -7.94 -1.35 -9.22
C PRO A 78 -6.54 -0.84 -9.57
N SER A 79 -6.45 0.26 -10.33
CA SER A 79 -5.17 0.90 -10.65
C SER A 79 -4.56 1.57 -9.42
N GLY A 80 -5.39 2.20 -8.58
CA GLY A 80 -4.96 2.77 -7.30
C GLY A 80 -4.49 1.68 -6.32
N ALA A 81 -5.24 0.59 -6.20
CA ALA A 81 -4.87 -0.55 -5.38
C ALA A 81 -3.54 -1.19 -5.84
N PHE A 82 -3.37 -1.37 -7.16
CA PHE A 82 -2.10 -1.83 -7.72
C PHE A 82 -0.94 -0.87 -7.39
N LEU A 83 -1.15 0.44 -7.54
CA LEU A 83 -0.13 1.44 -7.22
C LEU A 83 0.27 1.38 -5.74
N ALA A 84 -0.72 1.29 -4.84
CA ALA A 84 -0.48 1.18 -3.40
C ALA A 84 0.31 -0.09 -3.07
N GLY A 85 -0.17 -1.26 -3.49
CA GLY A 85 0.51 -2.54 -3.25
C GLY A 85 1.93 -2.57 -3.82
N LYS A 86 2.13 -2.09 -5.04
CA LYS A 86 3.46 -1.99 -5.68
C LYS A 86 4.41 -1.09 -4.88
N THR A 87 3.93 0.04 -4.36
CA THR A 87 4.76 0.98 -3.61
C THR A 87 5.17 0.39 -2.26
N MET A 88 4.24 -0.23 -1.54
CA MET A 88 4.52 -0.93 -0.28
C MET A 88 5.49 -2.10 -0.47
N LEU A 89 5.31 -2.90 -1.52
CA LEU A 89 6.23 -3.99 -1.85
C LEU A 89 7.62 -3.48 -2.23
N LYS A 90 7.73 -2.38 -2.95
CA LYS A 90 9.03 -1.75 -3.24
C LYS A 90 9.74 -1.27 -1.98
N HIS A 91 8.99 -0.79 -0.99
CA HIS A 91 9.56 -0.41 0.30
C HIS A 91 10.07 -1.66 1.05
N ALA A 92 9.25 -2.70 1.16
CA ALA A 92 9.64 -3.96 1.77
C ALA A 92 10.88 -4.59 1.12
N MET A 93 11.04 -4.49 -0.20
CA MET A 93 12.23 -4.97 -0.91
C MET A 93 13.53 -4.29 -0.49
N LYS A 94 13.49 -3.06 0.06
CA LYS A 94 14.67 -2.35 0.52
C LYS A 94 15.11 -2.79 1.92
N THR A 95 14.17 -3.26 2.72
CA THR A 95 14.37 -3.59 4.14
C THR A 95 14.64 -5.08 4.37
N GLU A 96 14.27 -5.94 3.44
CA GLU A 96 14.27 -7.38 3.64
C GLU A 96 15.64 -8.04 3.39
N LYS A 97 16.04 -8.89 4.35
CA LYS A 97 17.06 -9.93 4.14
C LYS A 97 16.35 -11.13 3.50
N ARG A 98 16.64 -11.42 2.23
CA ARG A 98 16.07 -12.57 1.50
C ARG A 98 16.12 -13.84 2.33
N GLN A 99 14.95 -14.40 2.64
CA GLN A 99 14.87 -15.71 3.27
C GLN A 99 15.23 -16.80 2.24
N ALA A 100 16.05 -17.75 2.66
CA ALA A 100 16.62 -18.77 1.77
C ALA A 100 15.57 -19.83 1.32
N GLU A 101 14.49 -20.00 2.05
CA GLU A 101 13.53 -21.09 1.82
C GLU A 101 12.15 -20.53 1.43
N LYS A 102 11.74 -20.82 0.19
CA LYS A 102 10.42 -20.42 -0.31
C LYS A 102 9.40 -21.50 -0.03
N ALA A 103 8.38 -21.21 0.78
CA ALA A 103 7.30 -22.13 1.11
C ALA A 103 5.95 -21.41 1.19
N GLY A 104 4.84 -22.15 0.93
CA GLY A 104 3.50 -21.61 1.02
C GLY A 104 3.14 -20.67 -0.12
N MET A 105 2.06 -19.91 0.06
CA MET A 105 1.51 -19.03 -0.97
C MET A 105 1.12 -17.65 -0.40
N ASN A 106 1.16 -16.65 -1.27
CA ASN A 106 0.56 -15.35 -1.03
C ASN A 106 -0.83 -15.26 -1.68
N ILE A 107 -1.70 -14.46 -1.08
CA ILE A 107 -2.95 -14.00 -1.67
C ILE A 107 -2.75 -12.54 -2.09
N LEU A 108 -2.95 -12.27 -3.38
CA LEU A 108 -2.78 -10.94 -3.97
C LEU A 108 -4.13 -10.42 -4.45
N GLY A 109 -4.49 -9.21 -4.03
CA GLY A 109 -5.67 -8.52 -4.51
C GLY A 109 -6.96 -8.88 -3.78
N ASP A 110 -6.88 -9.34 -2.55
CA ASP A 110 -7.98 -9.60 -1.65
C ASP A 110 -8.54 -8.29 -1.04
N LEU A 111 -8.89 -7.36 -1.92
CA LEU A 111 -9.45 -6.08 -1.54
C LEU A 111 -10.83 -6.25 -0.89
N PRO A 112 -11.08 -5.68 0.29
CA PRO A 112 -12.41 -5.75 0.92
C PRO A 112 -13.53 -5.25 0.02
N LEU A 113 -13.26 -4.30 -0.88
CA LEU A 113 -14.24 -3.76 -1.82
C LEU A 113 -14.68 -4.80 -2.88
N ASP A 114 -13.77 -5.68 -3.32
CA ASP A 114 -14.08 -6.71 -4.32
C ASP A 114 -14.92 -7.86 -3.74
N PHE A 115 -14.79 -8.11 -2.44
CA PHE A 115 -15.40 -9.25 -1.76
C PHE A 115 -16.42 -8.85 -0.70
N ALA A 116 -16.84 -7.57 -0.67
CA ALA A 116 -17.81 -7.07 0.29
C ALA A 116 -19.13 -7.86 0.23
N GLY A 117 -19.63 -8.25 1.40
CA GLY A 117 -20.89 -9.00 1.51
C GLY A 117 -20.81 -10.47 1.10
N THR A 118 -19.62 -11.02 0.85
CA THR A 118 -19.40 -12.45 0.58
C THR A 118 -18.48 -13.08 1.63
N ASP A 119 -18.60 -14.38 1.82
CA ASP A 119 -17.69 -15.21 2.63
C ASP A 119 -16.61 -15.90 1.77
N PHE A 120 -16.49 -15.48 0.51
CA PHE A 120 -15.59 -16.14 -0.45
C PHE A 120 -14.14 -16.19 0.05
N MET A 121 -13.59 -15.09 0.50
CA MET A 121 -12.20 -15.04 0.94
C MET A 121 -11.95 -15.87 2.20
N GLU A 122 -12.91 -15.91 3.12
CA GLU A 122 -12.82 -16.74 4.31
C GLU A 122 -12.83 -18.23 3.95
N ARG A 123 -13.77 -18.66 3.14
CA ARG A 123 -13.83 -20.05 2.64
C ARG A 123 -12.59 -20.42 1.84
N PHE A 124 -12.11 -19.54 0.98
CA PHE A 124 -10.90 -19.77 0.21
C PHE A 124 -9.70 -20.03 1.12
N ARG A 125 -9.51 -19.22 2.17
CA ARG A 125 -8.43 -19.41 3.15
C ARG A 125 -8.55 -20.73 3.88
N ILE A 126 -9.76 -21.12 4.31
CA ILE A 126 -10.01 -22.40 4.97
C ILE A 126 -9.63 -23.57 4.05
N GLN A 127 -10.10 -23.56 2.80
CA GLN A 127 -9.79 -24.61 1.85
C GLN A 127 -8.29 -24.74 1.55
N VAL A 128 -7.59 -23.61 1.42
CA VAL A 128 -6.14 -23.59 1.23
C VAL A 128 -5.41 -24.22 2.42
N GLN A 129 -5.86 -23.92 3.66
CA GLN A 129 -5.29 -24.48 4.87
C GLN A 129 -5.58 -25.97 5.01
N GLU A 130 -6.78 -26.43 4.65
CA GLU A 130 -7.16 -27.87 4.62
C GLU A 130 -6.29 -28.68 3.65
N LEU A 131 -5.81 -28.05 2.57
CA LEU A 131 -4.85 -28.63 1.64
C LEU A 131 -3.40 -28.66 2.19
N GLY A 132 -3.18 -28.20 3.42
CA GLY A 132 -1.87 -28.12 4.03
C GLY A 132 -0.98 -26.99 3.48
N ILE A 133 -1.55 -26.05 2.74
CA ILE A 133 -0.81 -24.93 2.15
C ILE A 133 -0.80 -23.76 3.14
N GLN A 134 0.38 -23.32 3.55
CA GLN A 134 0.52 -22.15 4.42
C GLN A 134 0.34 -20.85 3.63
N ILE A 135 -0.57 -19.98 4.07
CA ILE A 135 -0.68 -18.61 3.55
C ILE A 135 0.40 -17.76 4.25
N ARG A 136 1.31 -17.18 3.48
CA ARG A 136 2.42 -16.36 3.97
C ARG A 136 2.00 -14.91 4.16
N ALA A 137 1.36 -14.34 3.15
CA ALA A 137 0.88 -12.97 3.20
C ALA A 137 -0.44 -12.81 2.44
N SER A 138 -1.25 -11.87 2.93
CA SER A 138 -2.48 -11.37 2.31
C SER A 138 -2.33 -9.85 2.23
N LEU A 139 -2.19 -9.28 1.04
CA LEU A 139 -1.64 -7.93 0.92
C LEU A 139 -2.63 -6.83 1.32
N PHE A 140 -3.94 -7.03 1.14
CA PHE A 140 -4.94 -5.99 1.34
C PHE A 140 -5.94 -6.27 2.47
N ASP A 141 -6.15 -7.53 2.83
CA ASP A 141 -7.05 -7.88 3.92
C ASP A 141 -6.27 -8.28 5.17
N ARG A 142 -6.48 -7.57 6.27
CA ARG A 142 -5.83 -7.80 7.57
C ARG A 142 -4.29 -7.75 7.51
N ALA A 143 -3.73 -7.12 6.49
CA ALA A 143 -2.29 -6.97 6.38
C ALA A 143 -1.78 -5.93 7.39
N ASP A 144 -0.69 -6.24 8.07
CA ASP A 144 0.18 -5.26 8.69
C ASP A 144 1.52 -5.19 7.96
N MET A 145 2.33 -4.19 8.29
CA MET A 145 3.63 -4.01 7.63
C MET A 145 4.55 -5.22 7.80
N SER A 146 4.47 -5.96 8.91
CA SER A 146 5.29 -7.14 9.16
C SER A 146 4.95 -8.32 8.24
N GLN A 147 3.70 -8.41 7.78
CA GLN A 147 3.27 -9.44 6.84
C GLN A 147 3.70 -9.12 5.41
N ILE A 148 3.86 -7.83 5.07
CA ILE A 148 4.33 -7.42 3.75
C ILE A 148 5.75 -7.95 3.50
N ASP A 149 6.59 -7.99 4.51
CA ASP A 149 7.94 -8.53 4.41
C ASP A 149 7.93 -10.04 4.12
N GLN A 150 6.91 -10.79 4.59
CA GLN A 150 6.80 -12.22 4.35
C GLN A 150 6.42 -12.59 2.91
N ILE A 151 5.97 -11.62 2.12
CA ILE A 151 5.52 -11.87 0.73
C ILE A 151 6.62 -12.50 -0.12
N PHE A 152 7.88 -12.14 0.15
CA PHE A 152 9.04 -12.64 -0.60
C PHE A 152 9.47 -14.06 -0.20
N SER A 153 8.91 -14.61 0.88
CA SER A 153 9.18 -15.97 1.37
C SER A 153 8.24 -17.02 0.76
N ALA A 154 7.20 -16.61 0.05
CA ALA A 154 6.26 -17.53 -0.56
C ALA A 154 6.81 -18.16 -1.84
N ARG A 155 6.39 -19.42 -2.08
CA ARG A 155 6.68 -20.16 -3.31
C ARG A 155 5.72 -19.80 -4.45
N TRP A 156 4.46 -19.49 -4.11
CA TRP A 156 3.42 -19.18 -5.08
C TRP A 156 2.72 -17.87 -4.75
N ASN A 157 2.28 -17.18 -5.80
CA ASN A 157 1.42 -16.01 -5.71
C ASN A 157 0.08 -16.33 -6.36
N THR A 158 -1.01 -16.22 -5.60
CA THR A 158 -2.38 -16.42 -6.10
C THR A 158 -3.09 -15.09 -6.19
N ALA A 159 -3.46 -14.69 -7.39
CA ALA A 159 -4.23 -13.48 -7.63
C ALA A 159 -5.73 -13.82 -7.57
N VAL A 160 -6.47 -13.12 -6.71
CA VAL A 160 -7.91 -13.31 -6.51
C VAL A 160 -8.75 -12.20 -7.12
N SER A 161 -8.09 -11.14 -7.66
CA SER A 161 -8.74 -10.02 -8.32
C SER A 161 -7.88 -9.46 -9.45
N TYR A 162 -8.42 -8.51 -10.20
CA TYR A 162 -7.67 -7.82 -11.26
C TYR A 162 -6.45 -7.08 -10.72
N SER A 163 -6.59 -6.39 -9.58
CA SER A 163 -5.46 -5.72 -8.91
C SER A 163 -4.38 -6.73 -8.49
N GLY A 164 -4.80 -7.90 -7.99
CA GLY A 164 -3.91 -9.01 -7.66
C GLY A 164 -3.17 -9.55 -8.87
N ALA A 165 -3.84 -9.68 -10.01
CA ALA A 165 -3.21 -10.12 -11.26
C ALA A 165 -2.13 -9.13 -11.74
N LEU A 166 -2.38 -7.83 -11.64
CA LEU A 166 -1.40 -6.80 -11.95
C LEU A 166 -0.16 -6.88 -11.03
N LEU A 167 -0.38 -7.08 -9.73
CA LEU A 167 0.70 -7.24 -8.75
C LEU A 167 1.49 -8.52 -8.98
N GLY A 168 0.82 -9.65 -9.23
CA GLY A 168 1.47 -10.91 -9.56
C GLY A 168 2.33 -10.82 -10.81
N ALA A 169 1.82 -10.20 -11.87
CA ALA A 169 2.57 -9.95 -13.09
C ALA A 169 3.80 -9.05 -12.85
N TRP A 170 3.67 -8.04 -11.98
CA TRP A 170 4.78 -7.17 -11.61
C TRP A 170 5.84 -7.92 -10.78
N LEU A 171 5.44 -8.71 -9.78
CA LEU A 171 6.34 -9.54 -8.95
C LEU A 171 7.08 -10.57 -9.82
N CYS A 172 6.39 -11.22 -10.75
CA CYS A 172 7.01 -12.16 -11.68
C CYS A 172 8.13 -11.52 -12.50
N ARG A 173 7.90 -10.30 -13.03
CA ARG A 173 8.90 -9.59 -13.83
C ARG A 173 10.08 -9.05 -13.02
N THR A 174 9.86 -8.67 -11.76
CA THR A 174 10.87 -7.96 -10.97
C THR A 174 11.61 -8.85 -9.99
N GLN A 175 10.98 -9.94 -9.52
CA GLN A 175 11.51 -10.82 -8.48
C GLN A 175 11.62 -12.29 -8.94
N ASN A 176 11.20 -12.59 -10.15
CA ASN A 176 11.16 -13.97 -10.69
C ASN A 176 10.34 -14.92 -9.78
N MET A 177 9.20 -14.40 -9.27
CA MET A 177 8.29 -15.10 -8.35
C MET A 177 6.99 -15.47 -9.05
#